data_e71731a08b454dd429c77c479579b0d8
#
_entry.id   e71731a08b454dd429c77c479579b0d8
#
_cell.length_a   1.000
_cell.length_b   1.000
_cell.length_c   1.000
_cell.angle_alpha   90.00
_cell.angle_beta   90.00
_cell.angle_gamma   90.00
#
_symmetry.space_group_name_H-M   'P 1'
#
loop_
_entity.id
_entity.type
_entity.pdbx_description
1 polymer ?
#
loop_
_entity_poly.entity_id
_entity_poly.type
_entity_poly.pdbx_seq_one_letter_code
_entity_poly.pdbx_strand_id
1 'polypeptide(L)'
;IEARRDQNCITLHRLPRGNQAECWLCLACDKPMAAKAGGSSEDGFLSYPTVAAAVPLSLKAGEKLDVRFALCLADTPEGAYSGAQHTLAMGPAEYGAMVSACASVTHMSSREVDDAMGMLQSLWFGGSHTQLPAKSSLWRCSISGDLPIICCKDDGDVVSVTKQFCLLRSCSVYADLVLLTDEGGEYRRPVYSKVRDTLASHGLEALIGTHAGCVCCRPRMPGL
;
A
#
# COMPACT_ATOMS: atom_id res chain seq x y z
N ILE A 1 -11.96 -5.42 -18.09
CA ILE A 1 -12.50 -5.42 -16.72
C ILE A 1 -14.02 -5.45 -16.81
N GLU A 2 -14.63 -6.43 -16.22
CA GLU A 2 -16.08 -6.49 -16.05
C GLU A 2 -16.45 -5.86 -14.72
N ALA A 3 -17.52 -5.05 -14.69
CA ALA A 3 -18.02 -4.43 -13.47
C ALA A 3 -19.43 -4.95 -13.17
N ARG A 4 -19.63 -5.46 -11.97
CA ARG A 4 -20.96 -5.76 -11.42
C ARG A 4 -21.30 -4.71 -10.36
N ARG A 5 -22.56 -4.28 -10.34
CA ARG A 5 -23.04 -3.24 -9.41
C ARG A 5 -24.16 -3.80 -8.56
N ASP A 6 -24.12 -3.44 -7.28
CA ASP A 6 -25.21 -3.58 -6.35
C ASP A 6 -25.44 -2.23 -5.66
N GLN A 7 -26.50 -2.08 -4.83
CA GLN A 7 -26.87 -0.80 -4.23
C GLN A 7 -25.77 -0.12 -3.41
N ASN A 8 -24.86 -0.90 -2.84
CA ASN A 8 -23.80 -0.41 -1.97
C ASN A 8 -22.40 -0.96 -2.31
N CYS A 9 -22.24 -1.61 -3.45
CA CYS A 9 -20.94 -2.09 -3.89
C CYS A 9 -20.75 -2.07 -5.40
N ILE A 10 -19.51 -2.10 -5.82
CA ILE A 10 -19.08 -2.37 -7.19
C ILE A 10 -17.97 -3.41 -7.16
N THR A 11 -18.12 -4.46 -7.94
CA THR A 11 -17.10 -5.50 -8.08
C THR A 11 -16.48 -5.41 -9.48
N LEU A 12 -15.17 -5.40 -9.53
CA LEU A 12 -14.37 -5.36 -10.74
C LEU A 12 -13.64 -6.68 -10.92
N HIS A 13 -13.65 -7.18 -12.14
CA HIS A 13 -12.93 -8.38 -12.53
C HIS A 13 -11.70 -8.00 -13.35
N ARG A 14 -10.52 -8.39 -12.90
CA ARG A 14 -9.28 -8.30 -13.66
C ARG A 14 -8.95 -9.67 -14.24
N LEU A 15 -9.05 -9.79 -15.55
CA LEU A 15 -8.63 -10.99 -16.28
C LEU A 15 -7.12 -11.23 -16.13
N PRO A 16 -6.67 -12.49 -16.19
CA PRO A 16 -5.26 -12.83 -16.16
C PRO A 16 -4.51 -12.19 -17.32
N ARG A 17 -3.31 -11.66 -17.07
CA ARG A 17 -2.45 -11.05 -18.11
C ARG A 17 -0.99 -11.34 -17.83
N GLY A 18 -0.36 -12.11 -18.69
CA GLY A 18 1.04 -12.55 -18.49
C GLY A 18 1.19 -13.33 -17.19
N ASN A 19 2.07 -12.88 -16.32
CA ASN A 19 2.30 -13.49 -14.99
C ASN A 19 1.34 -12.99 -13.90
N GLN A 20 0.37 -12.13 -14.25
CA GLN A 20 -0.61 -11.63 -13.30
C GLN A 20 -1.83 -12.55 -13.26
N ALA A 21 -2.11 -13.10 -12.09
CA ALA A 21 -3.27 -13.95 -11.87
C ALA A 21 -4.57 -13.14 -12.00
N GLU A 22 -5.65 -13.84 -12.32
CA GLU A 22 -7.01 -13.33 -12.21
C GLU A 22 -7.27 -12.81 -10.78
N CYS A 23 -8.00 -11.72 -10.65
CA CYS A 23 -8.47 -11.26 -9.35
C CYS A 23 -9.76 -10.45 -9.44
N TRP A 24 -10.46 -10.42 -8.34
CA TRP A 24 -11.68 -9.67 -8.14
C TRP A 24 -11.45 -8.60 -7.08
N LEU A 25 -11.86 -7.36 -7.38
CA LEU A 25 -11.81 -6.22 -6.47
C LEU A 25 -13.23 -5.80 -6.15
N CYS A 26 -13.60 -5.75 -4.88
CA CYS A 26 -14.87 -5.19 -4.43
C CYS A 26 -14.62 -3.89 -3.65
N LEU A 27 -15.24 -2.81 -4.10
CA LEU A 27 -15.41 -1.57 -3.34
C LEU A 27 -16.83 -1.55 -2.81
N ALA A 28 -16.98 -1.53 -1.49
CA ALA A 28 -18.26 -1.47 -0.80
C ALA A 28 -18.35 -0.25 0.12
N CYS A 29 -19.58 0.17 0.42
CA CYS A 29 -19.89 1.29 1.32
C CYS A 29 -20.96 0.88 2.30
N ASP A 30 -20.94 1.47 3.51
CA ASP A 30 -21.99 1.27 4.51
C ASP A 30 -23.27 2.08 4.21
N LYS A 31 -23.27 2.86 3.12
CA LYS A 31 -24.39 3.64 2.62
C LYS A 31 -24.67 3.28 1.15
N PRO A 32 -25.90 3.48 0.67
CA PRO A 32 -26.17 3.39 -0.75
C PRO A 32 -25.25 4.33 -1.54
N MET A 33 -24.65 3.82 -2.59
CA MET A 33 -23.73 4.60 -3.42
C MET A 33 -24.02 4.46 -4.91
N ALA A 34 -23.79 5.54 -5.65
CA ALA A 34 -23.68 5.50 -7.09
C ALA A 34 -22.23 5.20 -7.46
N ALA A 35 -21.97 4.09 -8.13
CA ALA A 35 -20.64 3.75 -8.57
C ALA A 35 -20.57 3.66 -10.11
N LYS A 36 -19.46 4.13 -10.67
CA LYS A 36 -19.17 4.08 -12.10
C LYS A 36 -17.75 3.58 -12.32
N ALA A 37 -17.60 2.55 -13.13
CA ALA A 37 -16.32 2.18 -13.71
C ALA A 37 -16.07 3.02 -14.96
N GLY A 38 -14.86 3.50 -15.11
CA GLY A 38 -14.41 4.28 -16.27
C GLY A 38 -12.96 3.94 -16.61
N GLY A 39 -12.48 4.47 -17.71
CA GLY A 39 -11.13 4.30 -18.24
C GLY A 39 -11.14 4.50 -19.74
N SER A 40 -9.96 4.64 -20.35
CA SER A 40 -9.83 4.56 -21.81
C SER A 40 -10.03 3.10 -22.23
N SER A 41 -10.89 2.85 -23.22
CA SER A 41 -11.05 1.50 -23.79
C SER A 41 -10.54 1.52 -25.22
N GLU A 42 -9.59 0.63 -25.51
CA GLU A 42 -9.32 0.16 -26.86
C GLU A 42 -9.73 -1.30 -26.88
N ASP A 43 -10.54 -1.70 -27.85
CA ASP A 43 -11.03 -3.08 -28.06
C ASP A 43 -11.74 -3.73 -26.84
N GLY A 44 -12.47 -2.96 -26.04
CA GLY A 44 -13.20 -3.47 -24.89
C GLY A 44 -12.37 -3.67 -23.63
N PHE A 45 -11.08 -3.36 -23.64
CA PHE A 45 -10.21 -3.39 -22.46
C PHE A 45 -10.00 -1.98 -21.93
N LEU A 46 -10.17 -1.81 -20.60
CA LEU A 46 -9.83 -0.57 -19.93
C LEU A 46 -8.31 -0.49 -19.71
N SER A 47 -7.64 0.43 -20.41
CA SER A 47 -6.19 0.61 -20.28
C SER A 47 -5.79 1.19 -18.92
N TYR A 48 -6.64 2.07 -18.38
CA TYR A 48 -6.47 2.68 -17.06
C TYR A 48 -7.82 2.61 -16.32
N PRO A 49 -8.13 1.46 -15.69
CA PRO A 49 -9.40 1.29 -15.01
C PRO A 49 -9.51 2.23 -13.82
N THR A 50 -10.58 2.98 -13.78
CA THR A 50 -10.92 3.85 -12.67
C THR A 50 -12.30 3.48 -12.14
N VAL A 51 -12.48 3.60 -10.83
CA VAL A 51 -13.78 3.50 -10.19
C VAL A 51 -14.05 4.81 -9.48
N ALA A 52 -15.20 5.39 -9.78
CA ALA A 52 -15.74 6.53 -9.05
C ALA A 52 -16.95 6.05 -8.25
N ALA A 53 -16.94 6.34 -6.96
CA ALA A 53 -18.08 6.09 -6.07
C ALA A 53 -18.55 7.42 -5.47
N ALA A 54 -19.85 7.64 -5.46
CA ALA A 54 -20.48 8.82 -4.88
C ALA A 54 -21.58 8.40 -3.91
N VAL A 55 -21.51 8.91 -2.68
CA VAL A 55 -22.56 8.72 -1.67
C VAL A 55 -23.33 10.03 -1.57
N PRO A 56 -24.63 10.07 -1.92
CA PRO A 56 -25.43 11.27 -1.75
C PRO A 56 -25.64 11.52 -0.25
N LEU A 57 -25.26 12.71 0.22
CA LEU A 57 -25.39 13.10 1.61
C LEU A 57 -26.24 14.37 1.72
N SER A 58 -27.07 14.42 2.74
CA SER A 58 -27.81 15.64 3.12
C SER A 58 -27.62 15.84 4.63
N LEU A 59 -26.91 16.90 5.01
CA LEU A 59 -26.58 17.18 6.40
C LEU A 59 -27.14 18.56 6.81
N LYS A 60 -27.66 18.64 8.01
CA LYS A 60 -28.05 19.92 8.64
C LYS A 60 -26.81 20.61 9.22
N ALA A 61 -26.92 21.90 9.49
CA ALA A 61 -25.84 22.65 10.12
C ALA A 61 -25.43 22.02 11.47
N GLY A 62 -24.12 21.68 11.60
CA GLY A 62 -23.57 21.03 12.80
C GLY A 62 -23.73 19.50 12.85
N GLU A 63 -24.46 18.89 11.93
CA GLU A 63 -24.59 17.42 11.83
C GLU A 63 -23.30 16.81 11.31
N LYS A 64 -22.93 15.63 11.84
CA LYS A 64 -21.79 14.82 11.39
C LYS A 64 -22.29 13.45 11.01
N LEU A 65 -21.75 12.92 9.94
CA LEU A 65 -22.05 11.56 9.46
C LEU A 65 -20.75 10.88 9.05
N ASP A 66 -20.49 9.71 9.60
CA ASP A 66 -19.40 8.86 9.17
C ASP A 66 -19.84 7.99 8.00
N VAL A 67 -19.06 7.97 6.96
CA VAL A 67 -19.25 7.10 5.79
C VAL A 67 -18.03 6.21 5.69
N ARG A 68 -18.26 4.91 5.70
CA ARG A 68 -17.18 3.91 5.63
C ARG A 68 -17.17 3.24 4.28
N PHE A 69 -15.97 3.08 3.75
CA PHE A 69 -15.70 2.32 2.54
C PHE A 69 -14.79 1.16 2.89
N ALA A 70 -15.00 0.03 2.23
CA ALA A 70 -14.11 -1.12 2.28
C ALA A 70 -13.67 -1.53 0.88
N LEU A 71 -12.41 -1.89 0.75
CA LEU A 71 -11.82 -2.42 -0.46
C LEU A 71 -11.29 -3.81 -0.17
N CYS A 72 -11.73 -4.81 -0.93
CA CYS A 72 -11.29 -6.19 -0.77
C CYS A 72 -10.89 -6.79 -2.12
N LEU A 73 -9.76 -7.49 -2.13
CA LEU A 73 -9.25 -8.28 -3.24
C LEU A 73 -9.38 -9.76 -2.90
N ALA A 74 -9.85 -10.57 -3.86
CA ALA A 74 -9.91 -12.02 -3.72
C ALA A 74 -9.82 -12.71 -5.08
N ASP A 75 -9.65 -14.03 -5.07
CA ASP A 75 -9.60 -14.86 -6.27
C ASP A 75 -11.01 -15.15 -6.85
N THR A 76 -12.06 -14.85 -6.09
CA THR A 76 -13.45 -15.04 -6.50
C THR A 76 -14.29 -13.78 -6.23
N PRO A 77 -15.36 -13.54 -6.99
CA PRO A 77 -16.24 -12.40 -6.77
C PRO A 77 -16.96 -12.47 -5.42
N GLU A 78 -17.37 -13.66 -4.98
CA GLU A 78 -18.00 -13.88 -3.69
C GLU A 78 -17.04 -13.62 -2.54
N GLY A 79 -15.76 -14.03 -2.68
CA GLY A 79 -14.70 -13.76 -1.71
C GLY A 79 -14.42 -12.27 -1.58
N ALA A 80 -14.34 -11.54 -2.70
CA ALA A 80 -14.15 -10.10 -2.69
C ALA A 80 -15.33 -9.36 -2.04
N TYR A 81 -16.56 -9.77 -2.37
CA TYR A 81 -17.76 -9.19 -1.79
C TYR A 81 -17.88 -9.47 -0.29
N SER A 82 -17.77 -10.74 0.12
CA SER A 82 -17.89 -11.12 1.54
C SER A 82 -16.78 -10.50 2.40
N GLY A 83 -15.56 -10.43 1.89
CA GLY A 83 -14.46 -9.76 2.58
C GLY A 83 -14.68 -8.25 2.75
N ALA A 84 -15.21 -7.58 1.74
CA ALA A 84 -15.57 -6.16 1.84
C ALA A 84 -16.69 -5.92 2.86
N GLN A 85 -17.74 -6.76 2.86
CA GLN A 85 -18.84 -6.68 3.84
C GLN A 85 -18.35 -6.96 5.27
N HIS A 86 -17.50 -7.97 5.46
CA HIS A 86 -16.88 -8.25 6.75
C HIS A 86 -16.07 -7.05 7.26
N THR A 87 -15.26 -6.44 6.39
CA THR A 87 -14.49 -5.24 6.75
C THR A 87 -15.37 -4.06 7.13
N LEU A 88 -16.50 -3.84 6.44
CA LEU A 88 -17.47 -2.80 6.80
C LEU A 88 -18.14 -3.05 8.15
N ALA A 89 -18.41 -4.32 8.46
CA ALA A 89 -19.01 -4.73 9.72
C ALA A 89 -18.03 -4.70 10.90
N MET A 90 -16.72 -4.72 10.62
CA MET A 90 -15.67 -4.78 11.64
C MET A 90 -15.76 -3.59 12.59
N GLY A 91 -15.90 -3.87 13.87
CA GLY A 91 -15.88 -2.87 14.93
C GLY A 91 -14.48 -2.57 15.47
N PRO A 92 -14.31 -1.53 16.31
CA PRO A 92 -13.01 -1.17 16.90
C PRO A 92 -12.38 -2.34 17.71
N ALA A 93 -13.19 -3.16 18.37
CA ALA A 93 -12.70 -4.31 19.15
C ALA A 93 -12.12 -5.41 18.25
N GLU A 94 -12.78 -5.70 17.13
CA GLU A 94 -12.31 -6.70 16.15
C GLU A 94 -11.05 -6.21 15.44
N TYR A 95 -11.01 -4.93 15.07
CA TYR A 95 -9.80 -4.31 14.52
C TYR A 95 -8.63 -4.38 15.52
N GLY A 96 -8.87 -4.03 16.79
CA GLY A 96 -7.86 -4.14 17.85
C GLY A 96 -7.36 -5.57 18.06
N ALA A 97 -8.23 -6.57 17.98
CA ALA A 97 -7.86 -7.98 18.06
C ALA A 97 -7.00 -8.41 16.85
N MET A 98 -7.36 -7.96 15.64
CA MET A 98 -6.59 -8.22 14.43
C MET A 98 -5.18 -7.60 14.51
N VAL A 99 -5.08 -6.33 14.93
CA VAL A 99 -3.79 -5.64 15.12
C VAL A 99 -2.93 -6.37 16.15
N SER A 100 -3.51 -6.79 17.27
CA SER A 100 -2.80 -7.52 18.33
C SER A 100 -2.31 -8.89 17.85
N ALA A 101 -3.13 -9.62 17.09
CA ALA A 101 -2.74 -10.89 16.48
C ALA A 101 -1.59 -10.71 15.48
N CYS A 102 -1.69 -9.69 14.62
CA CYS A 102 -0.64 -9.35 13.66
C CYS A 102 0.67 -8.97 14.37
N ALA A 103 0.59 -8.14 15.41
CA ALA A 103 1.73 -7.74 16.24
C ALA A 103 2.44 -8.95 16.85
N SER A 104 1.67 -9.90 17.38
CA SER A 104 2.21 -11.13 17.98
C SER A 104 2.96 -11.99 16.96
N VAL A 105 2.39 -12.21 15.78
CA VAL A 105 3.00 -13.05 14.73
C VAL A 105 4.24 -12.40 14.11
N THR A 106 4.23 -11.08 13.97
CA THR A 106 5.33 -10.33 13.33
C THR A 106 6.39 -9.85 14.30
N HIS A 107 6.24 -10.13 15.60
CA HIS A 107 7.12 -9.59 16.66
C HIS A 107 7.23 -8.06 16.64
N MET A 108 6.14 -7.40 16.28
CA MET A 108 5.98 -5.95 16.28
C MET A 108 5.10 -5.51 17.44
N SER A 109 5.23 -4.27 17.85
CA SER A 109 4.25 -3.65 18.75
C SER A 109 2.95 -3.32 18.00
N SER A 110 1.83 -3.22 18.71
CA SER A 110 0.57 -2.79 18.11
C SER A 110 0.69 -1.42 17.41
N ARG A 111 1.51 -0.52 17.97
CA ARG A 111 1.78 0.78 17.36
C ARG A 111 2.53 0.65 16.02
N GLU A 112 3.55 -0.20 15.93
CA GLU A 112 4.26 -0.43 14.67
C GLU A 112 3.35 -1.02 13.59
N VAL A 113 2.36 -1.85 13.98
CA VAL A 113 1.34 -2.37 13.06
C VAL A 113 0.39 -1.26 12.61
N ASP A 114 -0.09 -0.42 13.53
CA ASP A 114 -0.94 0.73 13.20
C ASP A 114 -0.21 1.73 12.27
N ASP A 115 1.06 2.00 12.55
CA ASP A 115 1.91 2.85 11.70
C ASP A 115 2.07 2.23 10.28
N ALA A 116 2.21 0.90 10.18
CA ALA A 116 2.25 0.21 8.88
C ALA A 116 0.92 0.32 8.13
N MET A 117 -0.22 0.26 8.81
CA MET A 117 -1.53 0.48 8.20
C MET A 117 -1.69 1.93 7.73
N GLY A 118 -1.20 2.91 8.48
CA GLY A 118 -1.13 4.32 8.07
C GLY A 118 -0.23 4.52 6.84
N MET A 119 0.90 3.81 6.79
CA MET A 119 1.79 3.79 5.61
C MET A 119 1.07 3.21 4.40
N LEU A 120 0.37 2.07 4.53
CA LEU A 120 -0.42 1.46 3.47
C LEU A 120 -1.48 2.42 2.93
N GLN A 121 -2.20 3.10 3.83
CA GLN A 121 -3.18 4.13 3.45
C GLN A 121 -2.52 5.25 2.62
N SER A 122 -1.34 5.70 3.03
CA SER A 122 -0.60 6.73 2.32
C SER A 122 -0.11 6.28 0.95
N LEU A 123 0.32 5.01 0.82
CA LEU A 123 0.73 4.43 -0.47
C LEU A 123 -0.43 4.31 -1.47
N TRP A 124 -1.64 4.05 -0.99
CA TRP A 124 -2.80 3.83 -1.86
C TRP A 124 -3.61 5.10 -2.14
N PHE A 125 -3.71 6.01 -1.17
CA PHE A 125 -4.60 7.17 -1.22
C PHE A 125 -3.88 8.51 -1.04
N GLY A 126 -2.65 8.48 -0.56
CA GLY A 126 -1.82 9.67 -0.35
C GLY A 126 -1.19 10.16 -1.63
N GLY A 127 -1.98 10.71 -2.54
CA GLY A 127 -1.45 11.35 -3.74
C GLY A 127 -0.73 12.65 -3.41
N SER A 128 0.57 12.65 -3.29
CA SER A 128 1.35 13.88 -3.42
C SER A 128 1.35 14.27 -4.89
N HIS A 129 0.58 15.27 -5.25
CA HIS A 129 0.55 15.87 -6.59
C HIS A 129 1.72 16.82 -6.84
N THR A 130 2.81 16.68 -6.10
CA THR A 130 4.05 17.39 -6.41
C THR A 130 4.59 16.88 -7.73
N GLN A 131 5.07 17.79 -8.56
CA GLN A 131 5.70 17.48 -9.84
C GLN A 131 6.91 16.57 -9.57
N LEU A 132 6.73 15.28 -9.81
CA LEU A 132 7.80 14.29 -9.60
C LEU A 132 8.85 14.45 -10.69
N PRO A 133 10.15 14.32 -10.35
CA PRO A 133 11.21 14.28 -11.34
C PRO A 133 11.01 13.10 -12.30
N ALA A 134 11.61 13.18 -13.49
CA ALA A 134 11.53 12.10 -14.45
C ALA A 134 12.00 10.76 -13.84
N LYS A 135 11.30 9.65 -14.14
CA LYS A 135 11.65 8.30 -13.67
C LYS A 135 13.13 7.94 -13.89
N SER A 136 13.71 8.42 -14.99
CA SER A 136 15.14 8.23 -15.30
C SER A 136 16.10 8.76 -14.23
N SER A 137 15.67 9.71 -13.39
CA SER A 137 16.47 10.19 -12.26
C SER A 137 16.62 9.15 -11.17
N LEU A 138 15.65 8.24 -11.03
CA LEU A 138 15.63 7.16 -10.05
C LEU A 138 16.54 5.99 -10.45
N TRP A 139 16.76 5.79 -11.76
CA TRP A 139 17.58 4.69 -12.28
C TRP A 139 19.04 4.76 -11.81
N ARG A 140 19.53 5.96 -11.53
CA ARG A 140 20.88 6.15 -10.95
C ARG A 140 21.02 5.54 -9.55
N CYS A 141 19.89 5.33 -8.87
CA CYS A 141 19.81 4.69 -7.56
C CYS A 141 19.32 3.25 -7.65
N SER A 142 19.26 2.65 -8.85
CA SER A 142 18.72 1.31 -9.10
C SER A 142 17.25 1.18 -8.71
N ILE A 143 16.47 2.26 -8.77
CA ILE A 143 15.04 2.29 -8.48
C ILE A 143 14.30 2.40 -9.81
N SER A 144 13.40 1.46 -10.10
CA SER A 144 12.64 1.45 -11.36
C SER A 144 11.63 2.59 -11.47
N GLY A 145 11.04 3.00 -10.34
CA GLY A 145 9.96 3.98 -10.27
C GLY A 145 8.61 3.45 -10.78
N ASP A 146 8.45 2.13 -10.89
CA ASP A 146 7.20 1.48 -11.30
C ASP A 146 6.31 1.14 -10.11
N LEU A 147 6.90 1.10 -8.92
CA LEU A 147 6.23 0.84 -7.65
C LEU A 147 6.19 2.10 -6.79
N PRO A 148 5.27 2.17 -5.82
CA PRO A 148 5.33 3.17 -4.76
C PRO A 148 6.67 3.12 -4.03
N ILE A 149 7.15 4.28 -3.59
CA ILE A 149 8.44 4.41 -2.91
C ILE A 149 8.19 4.84 -1.47
N ILE A 150 8.69 4.03 -0.52
CA ILE A 150 8.78 4.36 0.89
C ILE A 150 10.18 4.94 1.11
N CYS A 151 10.27 6.22 1.44
CA CYS A 151 11.56 6.88 1.64
C CYS A 151 11.78 7.19 3.12
N CYS A 152 12.90 6.73 3.68
CA CYS A 152 13.32 7.01 5.05
C CYS A 152 14.74 7.60 5.06
N LYS A 153 14.96 8.59 5.92
CA LYS A 153 16.30 9.13 6.21
C LYS A 153 16.89 8.45 7.44
N ASP A 154 18.20 8.46 7.55
CA ASP A 154 18.95 7.85 8.66
C ASP A 154 18.75 8.56 10.01
N ASP A 155 18.20 9.78 10.04
CA ASP A 155 17.77 10.49 11.23
C ASP A 155 16.42 9.99 11.78
N GLY A 156 15.73 9.13 11.02
CA GLY A 156 14.48 8.48 11.40
C GLY A 156 14.67 7.10 12.05
N ASP A 157 13.57 6.51 12.50
CA ASP A 157 13.56 5.12 12.99
C ASP A 157 13.60 4.12 11.82
N VAL A 158 14.78 3.93 11.24
CA VAL A 158 14.99 3.02 10.10
C VAL A 158 14.61 1.57 10.42
N VAL A 159 14.74 1.14 11.67
CA VAL A 159 14.38 -0.22 12.09
C VAL A 159 12.87 -0.39 12.06
N SER A 160 12.11 0.56 12.63
CA SER A 160 10.65 0.53 12.63
C SER A 160 10.10 0.59 11.20
N VAL A 161 10.59 1.50 10.37
CA VAL A 161 10.17 1.60 8.96
C VAL A 161 10.49 0.31 8.19
N THR A 162 11.65 -0.31 8.46
CA THR A 162 12.00 -1.60 7.83
C THR A 162 11.06 -2.72 8.27
N LYS A 163 10.69 -2.81 9.53
CA LYS A 163 9.69 -3.78 10.03
C LYS A 163 8.33 -3.56 9.38
N GLN A 164 7.89 -2.29 9.28
CA GLN A 164 6.63 -1.94 8.61
C GLN A 164 6.67 -2.37 7.13
N PHE A 165 7.76 -2.10 6.42
CA PHE A 165 7.98 -2.60 5.06
C PHE A 165 7.90 -4.14 5.00
N CYS A 166 8.53 -4.87 5.93
CA CYS A 166 8.47 -6.33 6.01
C CYS A 166 7.02 -6.82 6.18
N LEU A 167 6.24 -6.17 7.05
CA LEU A 167 4.83 -6.49 7.25
C LEU A 167 4.03 -6.27 5.96
N LEU A 168 4.16 -5.11 5.32
CA LEU A 168 3.48 -4.83 4.06
C LEU A 168 3.86 -5.84 2.98
N ARG A 169 5.13 -6.20 2.91
CA ARG A 169 5.63 -7.20 1.97
C ARG A 169 5.05 -8.58 2.21
N SER A 170 4.91 -9.01 3.48
CA SER A 170 4.27 -10.28 3.84
C SER A 170 2.78 -10.32 3.47
N CYS A 171 2.12 -9.15 3.43
CA CYS A 171 0.76 -8.97 2.94
C CYS A 171 0.67 -8.78 1.42
N SER A 172 1.73 -9.11 0.67
CA SER A 172 1.82 -8.94 -0.79
C SER A 172 1.66 -7.50 -1.29
N VAL A 173 1.94 -6.52 -0.45
CA VAL A 173 2.05 -5.11 -0.84
C VAL A 173 3.46 -4.84 -1.33
N TYR A 174 3.59 -4.48 -2.60
CA TYR A 174 4.86 -4.26 -3.26
C TYR A 174 5.18 -2.77 -3.32
N ALA A 175 6.33 -2.40 -2.76
CA ALA A 175 6.88 -1.06 -2.78
C ALA A 175 8.42 -1.16 -2.81
N ASP A 176 9.10 -0.08 -3.21
CA ASP A 176 10.55 0.05 -3.04
C ASP A 176 10.81 0.79 -1.72
N LEU A 177 11.61 0.21 -0.81
CA LEU A 177 12.10 0.88 0.38
C LEU A 177 13.42 1.58 0.06
N VAL A 178 13.44 2.89 0.13
CA VAL A 178 14.63 3.72 -0.14
C VAL A 178 15.14 4.34 1.14
N LEU A 179 16.33 3.97 1.54
CA LEU A 179 16.99 4.50 2.72
C LEU A 179 18.05 5.52 2.30
N LEU A 180 17.86 6.75 2.71
CA LEU A 180 18.83 7.83 2.49
C LEU A 180 19.77 7.87 3.68
N THR A 181 20.98 7.28 3.52
CA THR A 181 21.99 7.20 4.56
C THR A 181 23.24 7.93 4.17
N ASP A 182 23.82 8.70 5.08
CA ASP A 182 25.15 9.32 4.89
C ASP A 182 26.19 8.64 5.81
N GLU A 183 26.38 7.35 5.62
CA GLU A 183 27.37 6.56 6.37
C GLU A 183 28.81 6.82 5.86
N GLY A 184 29.04 7.95 5.28
CA GLY A 184 30.24 8.74 4.96
C GLY A 184 31.63 8.08 4.88
N GLY A 185 31.70 6.80 4.56
CA GLY A 185 32.96 6.06 4.50
C GLY A 185 33.30 5.25 5.76
N GLU A 186 32.38 5.17 6.71
CA GLU A 186 32.53 4.24 7.82
C GLU A 186 32.48 2.79 7.32
N TYR A 187 33.57 2.05 7.59
CA TYR A 187 33.69 0.65 7.21
C TYR A 187 32.54 -0.22 7.79
N ARG A 188 32.06 0.13 8.99
CA ARG A 188 31.03 -0.65 9.70
C ARG A 188 29.61 -0.44 9.21
N ARG A 189 29.30 0.65 8.51
CA ARG A 189 27.96 0.97 7.96
C ARG A 189 26.83 0.60 8.92
N PRO A 190 26.70 1.23 10.09
CA PRO A 190 25.84 0.78 11.18
C PRO A 190 24.36 0.79 10.82
N VAL A 191 23.90 1.77 10.03
CA VAL A 191 22.50 1.84 9.57
C VAL A 191 22.19 0.71 8.60
N TYR A 192 23.06 0.50 7.61
CA TYR A 192 22.93 -0.62 6.67
C TYR A 192 22.90 -1.97 7.40
N SER A 193 23.73 -2.18 8.42
CA SER A 193 23.77 -3.42 9.20
C SER A 193 22.45 -3.64 9.95
N LYS A 194 21.91 -2.60 10.62
CA LYS A 194 20.60 -2.69 11.30
C LYS A 194 19.48 -3.06 10.35
N VAL A 195 19.43 -2.45 9.18
CA VAL A 195 18.41 -2.73 8.16
C VAL A 195 18.54 -4.15 7.63
N ARG A 196 19.76 -4.58 7.28
CA ARG A 196 20.02 -5.95 6.83
C ARG A 196 19.59 -6.97 7.87
N ASP A 197 19.96 -6.78 9.13
CA ASP A 197 19.65 -7.70 10.22
C ASP A 197 18.12 -7.74 10.47
N THR A 198 17.42 -6.61 10.32
CA THR A 198 15.96 -6.55 10.38
C THR A 198 15.32 -7.30 9.21
N LEU A 199 15.78 -7.10 7.98
CA LEU A 199 15.30 -7.85 6.83
C LEU A 199 15.56 -9.34 6.96
N ALA A 200 16.75 -9.72 7.44
CA ALA A 200 17.14 -11.11 7.65
C ALA A 200 16.24 -11.80 8.69
N SER A 201 15.90 -11.12 9.78
CA SER A 201 14.98 -11.65 10.82
C SER A 201 13.57 -11.93 10.28
N HIS A 202 13.18 -11.31 9.16
CA HIS A 202 11.90 -11.53 8.45
C HIS A 202 12.06 -12.41 7.20
N GLY A 203 13.25 -13.00 6.96
CA GLY A 203 13.52 -13.83 5.77
C GLY A 203 13.57 -13.04 4.45
N LEU A 204 13.78 -11.72 4.51
CA LEU A 204 13.72 -10.81 3.36
C LEU A 204 15.09 -10.21 2.97
N GLU A 205 16.20 -10.73 3.48
CA GLU A 205 17.55 -10.22 3.18
C GLU A 205 17.85 -10.20 1.68
N ALA A 206 17.35 -11.18 0.92
CA ALA A 206 17.52 -11.27 -0.53
C ALA A 206 16.88 -10.09 -1.30
N LEU A 207 16.04 -9.29 -0.65
CA LEU A 207 15.43 -8.11 -1.27
C LEU A 207 16.36 -6.88 -1.32
N ILE A 208 17.52 -6.94 -0.70
CA ILE A 208 18.48 -5.82 -0.73
C ILE A 208 19.01 -5.64 -2.15
N GLY A 209 18.84 -4.46 -2.71
CA GLY A 209 19.28 -4.12 -4.07
C GLY A 209 18.42 -4.70 -5.19
N THR A 210 17.26 -5.26 -4.88
CA THR A 210 16.34 -5.83 -5.88
C THR A 210 15.11 -4.95 -6.11
N HIS A 211 14.40 -5.17 -7.21
CA HIS A 211 13.10 -4.57 -7.49
C HIS A 211 12.05 -5.01 -6.44
N ALA A 212 11.19 -4.10 -6.03
CA ALA A 212 10.27 -4.28 -4.91
C ALA A 212 10.98 -4.63 -3.60
N GLY A 213 12.19 -4.12 -3.42
CA GLY A 213 13.08 -4.43 -2.30
C GLY A 213 13.57 -3.20 -1.57
N CYS A 214 14.74 -3.32 -0.97
CA CYS A 214 15.37 -2.27 -0.18
C CYS A 214 16.64 -1.75 -0.86
N VAL A 215 16.73 -0.43 -1.06
CA VAL A 215 17.88 0.25 -1.65
C VAL A 215 18.41 1.30 -0.69
N CYS A 216 19.72 1.25 -0.40
CA CYS A 216 20.40 2.29 0.39
C CYS A 216 21.09 3.27 -0.55
N CYS A 217 20.68 4.53 -0.52
CA CYS A 217 21.22 5.60 -1.34
C CYS A 217 21.93 6.65 -0.47
N ARG A 218 23.01 7.25 -0.99
CA ARG A 218 23.57 8.45 -0.37
C ARG A 218 22.79 9.68 -0.84
N PRO A 219 22.34 10.56 0.08
CA PRO A 219 21.81 11.83 -0.32
C PRO A 219 22.91 12.61 -1.06
N ARG A 220 22.69 12.97 -2.32
CA ARG A 220 23.57 13.92 -2.99
C ARG A 220 23.27 15.30 -2.41
N MET A 221 24.25 15.90 -1.74
CA MET A 221 24.18 17.32 -1.43
C MET A 221 24.07 18.09 -2.75
N PRO A 222 23.07 18.96 -2.94
CA PRO A 222 23.05 19.86 -4.08
C PRO A 222 24.20 20.85 -3.93
N GLY A 223 25.20 20.78 -4.80
CA GLY A 223 26.26 21.77 -4.93
C GLY A 223 27.61 21.38 -4.32
N LEU A 224 28.31 20.44 -4.91
CA LEU A 224 29.77 20.35 -5.03
C LEU A 224 30.10 19.95 -6.47
#